data_0520b07df9abc2f177c373ebb2e97ed7
#
_entry.id   0520b07df9abc2f177c373ebb2e97ed7
#
_cell.length_a   1.000
_cell.length_b   1.000
_cell.length_c   1.000
_cell.angle_alpha   90.00
_cell.angle_beta   90.00
_cell.angle_gamma   90.00
#
_symmetry.space_group_name_H-M   'P 1'
#
loop_
_entity.id
_entity.type
_entity.pdbx_description
1 polymer ?
#
loop_
_entity_poly.entity_id
_entity_poly.type
_entity_poly.pdbx_seq_one_letter_code
_entity_poly.pdbx_strand_id
1 'polypeptide(L)'
;MYTQERYAMLDIETNLAWDTIWFAVVMYPSGLSTVCNTVGETHRALSGIDCVIGHNLIAFDLPRMKEVWNFEWNRNVIDTLVLSRLLEPSIVGGHALKACAQRAGGSLKEDFDYRDFDRGDVPEIRERMISYCIADCAANLDVYKDLLKKKDAYGFSDESYDIEAEVRKRTTVQEQNGFLFDFGRAC
;
A
#
# COMPACT_ATOMS: atom_id res chain seq x y z
N MET A 1 5.72 -7.96 -16.40
CA MET A 1 4.90 -7.14 -15.45
C MET A 1 4.93 -5.70 -15.96
N TYR A 2 3.84 -5.12 -16.11
CA TYR A 2 3.36 -3.74 -16.38
C TYR A 2 4.42 -2.60 -16.59
N THR A 3 5.59 -2.90 -17.15
CA THR A 3 6.69 -1.94 -17.37
C THR A 3 6.37 -0.87 -18.44
N GLN A 4 5.30 -1.07 -19.21
CA GLN A 4 4.80 -0.10 -20.20
C GLN A 4 3.50 0.58 -19.77
N GLU A 5 2.90 0.20 -18.63
CA GLU A 5 1.67 0.79 -18.14
C GLU A 5 1.92 2.10 -17.40
N ARG A 6 0.96 3.00 -17.48
CA ARG A 6 0.96 4.23 -16.70
C ARG A 6 0.59 3.84 -15.26
N TYR A 7 1.54 3.94 -14.35
CA TYR A 7 1.31 3.58 -12.95
C TYR A 7 1.50 4.76 -12.00
N ALA A 8 0.92 4.64 -10.82
CA ALA A 8 1.15 5.56 -9.72
C ALA A 8 1.24 4.80 -8.40
N MET A 9 2.02 5.32 -7.47
CA MET A 9 2.00 4.88 -6.08
C MET A 9 0.74 5.43 -5.42
N LEU A 10 0.11 4.64 -4.56
CA LEU A 10 -1.07 5.02 -3.78
C LEU A 10 -0.84 4.61 -2.33
N ASP A 11 -1.11 5.53 -1.42
CA ASP A 11 -1.07 5.32 0.02
C ASP A 11 -2.12 6.22 0.69
N ILE A 12 -2.67 5.81 1.83
CA ILE A 12 -3.65 6.58 2.60
C ILE A 12 -3.22 6.74 4.04
N GLU A 13 -3.67 7.84 4.65
CA GLU A 13 -3.57 8.03 6.10
C GLU A 13 -4.96 8.03 6.74
N THR A 14 -5.08 7.28 7.83
CA THR A 14 -6.34 7.08 8.56
C THR A 14 -6.17 7.42 10.03
N ASN A 15 -7.29 7.57 10.75
CA ASN A 15 -7.25 7.51 12.20
C ASN A 15 -7.00 6.06 12.69
N LEU A 16 -6.76 5.89 14.00
CA LEU A 16 -6.48 4.57 14.60
C LEU A 16 -7.68 3.61 14.58
N ALA A 17 -8.90 4.14 14.51
CA ALA A 17 -10.12 3.35 14.38
C ALA A 17 -10.38 2.87 12.94
N TRP A 18 -9.64 3.42 11.96
CA TRP A 18 -9.76 3.14 10.53
C TRP A 18 -11.13 3.48 9.91
N ASP A 19 -11.90 4.32 10.58
CA ASP A 19 -13.21 4.79 10.12
C ASP A 19 -13.18 6.18 9.45
N THR A 20 -12.02 6.82 9.50
CA THR A 20 -11.75 8.11 8.87
C THR A 20 -10.49 8.03 8.02
N ILE A 21 -10.58 8.40 6.74
CA ILE A 21 -9.42 8.63 5.88
C ILE A 21 -9.15 10.13 5.85
N TRP A 22 -7.98 10.54 6.33
CA TRP A 22 -7.57 11.93 6.35
C TRP A 22 -7.27 12.46 4.95
N PHE A 23 -6.57 11.66 4.16
CA PHE A 23 -6.23 11.93 2.75
C PHE A 23 -5.64 10.68 2.11
N ALA A 24 -5.51 10.72 0.79
CA ALA A 24 -4.69 9.81 0.00
C ALA A 24 -3.55 10.57 -0.67
N VAL A 25 -2.42 9.91 -0.89
CA VAL A 25 -1.32 10.41 -1.72
C VAL A 25 -1.23 9.56 -2.98
N VAL A 26 -1.25 10.24 -4.12
CA VAL A 26 -0.96 9.64 -5.43
C VAL A 26 0.38 10.20 -5.90
N MET A 27 1.40 9.33 -6.03
CA MET A 27 2.72 9.72 -6.53
C MET A 27 3.01 9.08 -7.87
N TYR A 28 3.44 9.87 -8.83
CA TYR A 28 3.80 9.40 -10.15
C TYR A 28 5.28 8.98 -10.22
N PRO A 29 5.68 8.19 -11.24
CA PRO A 29 7.08 7.75 -11.41
C PRO A 29 8.09 8.89 -11.52
N SER A 30 7.63 10.10 -11.87
CA SER A 30 8.44 11.31 -11.92
C SER A 30 8.82 11.85 -10.53
N GLY A 31 8.21 11.33 -9.45
CA GLY A 31 8.32 11.85 -8.09
C GLY A 31 7.32 12.97 -7.77
N LEU A 32 6.55 13.44 -8.76
CA LEU A 32 5.45 14.39 -8.50
C LEU A 32 4.35 13.68 -7.72
N SER A 33 3.84 14.31 -6.67
CA SER A 33 2.76 13.79 -5.84
C SER A 33 1.56 14.74 -5.79
N THR A 34 0.39 14.16 -5.55
CA THR A 34 -0.87 14.86 -5.33
C THR A 34 -1.49 14.35 -4.03
N VAL A 35 -1.80 15.26 -3.11
CA VAL A 35 -2.57 14.97 -1.91
C VAL A 35 -4.05 15.11 -2.24
N CYS A 36 -4.82 14.06 -1.99
CA CYS A 36 -6.24 13.97 -2.31
C CYS A 36 -7.04 13.89 -1.00
N ASN A 37 -7.87 14.88 -0.73
CA ASN A 37 -8.68 14.95 0.49
C ASN A 37 -10.07 14.32 0.31
N THR A 38 -10.39 13.94 -0.91
CA THR A 38 -11.70 13.37 -1.27
C THR A 38 -11.57 12.27 -2.32
N VAL A 39 -12.58 11.39 -2.36
CA VAL A 39 -12.69 10.38 -3.41
C VAL A 39 -12.65 10.97 -4.82
N GLY A 40 -13.30 12.14 -5.03
CA GLY A 40 -13.31 12.82 -6.33
C GLY A 40 -11.93 13.33 -6.75
N GLU A 41 -11.11 13.81 -5.81
CA GLU A 41 -9.73 14.21 -6.08
C GLU A 41 -8.86 12.99 -6.41
N THR A 42 -9.04 11.89 -5.69
CA THR A 42 -8.33 10.63 -5.95
C THR A 42 -8.65 10.10 -7.34
N HIS A 43 -9.92 10.08 -7.74
CA HIS A 43 -10.29 9.69 -9.10
C HIS A 43 -9.66 10.57 -10.18
N ARG A 44 -9.59 11.90 -9.95
CA ARG A 44 -8.92 12.83 -10.88
C ARG A 44 -7.42 12.57 -10.96
N ALA A 45 -6.74 12.40 -9.82
CA ALA A 45 -5.31 12.11 -9.78
C ALA A 45 -4.97 10.77 -10.45
N LEU A 46 -5.84 9.77 -10.34
CA LEU A 46 -5.68 8.46 -10.97
C LEU A 46 -6.26 8.40 -12.40
N SER A 47 -6.73 9.53 -12.94
CA SER A 47 -7.22 9.58 -14.33
C SER A 47 -6.10 9.22 -15.31
N GLY A 48 -6.36 8.21 -16.14
CA GLY A 48 -5.36 7.74 -17.11
C GLY A 48 -4.26 6.85 -16.52
N ILE A 49 -4.30 6.50 -15.24
CA ILE A 49 -3.43 5.49 -14.62
C ILE A 49 -4.04 4.11 -14.85
N ASP A 50 -3.21 3.15 -15.23
CA ASP A 50 -3.63 1.78 -15.55
C ASP A 50 -3.35 0.82 -14.38
N CYS A 51 -2.38 1.17 -13.51
CA CYS A 51 -1.98 0.35 -12.38
C CYS A 51 -1.70 1.21 -11.14
N VAL A 52 -2.25 0.85 -9.99
CA VAL A 52 -1.85 1.41 -8.69
C VAL A 52 -0.91 0.47 -7.97
N ILE A 53 0.10 1.05 -7.32
CA ILE A 53 1.12 0.32 -6.59
C ILE A 53 1.15 0.83 -5.15
N GLY A 54 1.09 -0.09 -4.19
CA GLY A 54 1.16 0.25 -2.77
C GLY A 54 1.82 -0.86 -1.96
N HIS A 55 2.07 -0.61 -0.68
CA HIS A 55 2.61 -1.60 0.23
C HIS A 55 1.52 -2.07 1.20
N ASN A 56 1.11 -3.32 1.12
CA ASN A 56 -0.08 -3.88 1.77
C ASN A 56 -1.40 -3.29 1.25
N LEU A 57 -1.38 -2.77 0.04
CA LEU A 57 -2.48 -2.06 -0.61
C LEU A 57 -3.75 -2.92 -0.75
N ILE A 58 -3.59 -4.21 -1.07
CA ILE A 58 -4.69 -5.16 -1.24
C ILE A 58 -5.44 -5.41 0.07
N ALA A 59 -4.72 -5.43 1.19
CA ALA A 59 -5.31 -5.80 2.47
C ALA A 59 -5.70 -4.60 3.34
N PHE A 60 -5.18 -3.43 3.06
CA PHE A 60 -5.45 -2.25 3.88
C PHE A 60 -6.06 -1.10 3.06
N ASP A 61 -5.30 -0.43 2.21
CA ASP A 61 -5.73 0.83 1.59
C ASP A 61 -6.99 0.68 0.74
N LEU A 62 -7.00 -0.25 -0.20
CA LEU A 62 -8.16 -0.42 -1.10
C LEU A 62 -9.43 -0.83 -0.36
N PRO A 63 -9.41 -1.78 0.60
CA PRO A 63 -10.58 -2.07 1.43
C PRO A 63 -11.06 -0.86 2.26
N ARG A 64 -10.14 -0.09 2.86
CA ARG A 64 -10.51 1.10 3.65
C ARG A 64 -11.08 2.20 2.78
N MET A 65 -10.47 2.45 1.61
CA MET A 65 -10.99 3.41 0.64
C MET A 65 -12.39 3.01 0.14
N LYS A 66 -12.65 1.73 -0.05
CA LYS A 66 -13.99 1.24 -0.40
C LYS A 66 -14.99 1.46 0.73
N GLU A 67 -14.62 1.12 1.96
CA GLU A 67 -15.50 1.21 3.13
C GLU A 67 -15.82 2.66 3.49
N VAL A 68 -14.82 3.54 3.54
CA VAL A 68 -14.96 4.91 4.05
C VAL A 68 -15.34 5.91 2.96
N TRP A 69 -14.76 5.78 1.77
CA TRP A 69 -14.95 6.71 0.66
C TRP A 69 -15.84 6.18 -0.47
N ASN A 70 -16.29 4.92 -0.40
CA ASN A 70 -16.94 4.22 -1.50
C ASN A 70 -16.11 4.27 -2.80
N PHE A 71 -14.78 4.22 -2.66
CA PHE A 71 -13.84 4.22 -3.78
C PHE A 71 -13.66 2.81 -4.30
N GLU A 72 -13.75 2.62 -5.60
CA GLU A 72 -13.46 1.34 -6.26
C GLU A 72 -12.38 1.51 -7.31
N TRP A 73 -11.42 0.59 -7.30
CA TRP A 73 -10.38 0.48 -8.31
C TRP A 73 -10.51 -0.82 -9.06
N ASN A 74 -10.86 -0.74 -10.36
CA ASN A 74 -11.17 -1.89 -11.21
C ASN A 74 -10.09 -2.14 -12.28
N ARG A 75 -8.86 -1.65 -12.04
CA ARG A 75 -7.70 -1.85 -12.91
C ARG A 75 -6.62 -2.60 -12.16
N ASN A 76 -5.41 -2.66 -12.73
CA ASN A 76 -4.31 -3.41 -12.16
C ASN A 76 -3.86 -2.88 -10.79
N VAL A 77 -3.45 -3.79 -9.93
CA VAL A 77 -2.93 -3.51 -8.58
C VAL A 77 -1.64 -4.28 -8.40
N ILE A 78 -0.60 -3.60 -7.93
CA ILE A 78 0.63 -4.24 -7.47
C ILE A 78 0.82 -3.91 -5.99
N ASP A 79 0.86 -4.97 -5.19
CA ASP A 79 1.15 -4.90 -3.76
C ASP A 79 2.61 -5.32 -3.53
N THR A 80 3.46 -4.37 -3.15
CA THR A 80 4.89 -4.63 -2.96
C THR A 80 5.16 -5.53 -1.75
N LEU A 81 4.25 -5.62 -0.77
CA LEU A 81 4.35 -6.59 0.32
C LEU A 81 4.17 -8.02 -0.20
N VAL A 82 3.16 -8.24 -1.06
CA VAL A 82 2.92 -9.55 -1.69
C VAL A 82 4.11 -9.93 -2.57
N LEU A 83 4.56 -9.00 -3.41
CA LEU A 83 5.70 -9.24 -4.30
C LEU A 83 6.99 -9.53 -3.50
N SER A 84 7.25 -8.80 -2.41
CA SER A 84 8.41 -9.04 -1.55
C SER A 84 8.37 -10.43 -0.90
N ARG A 85 7.20 -10.86 -0.43
CA ARG A 85 7.00 -12.21 0.16
C ARG A 85 7.15 -13.32 -0.86
N LEU A 86 6.67 -13.11 -2.08
CA LEU A 86 6.82 -14.07 -3.17
C LEU A 86 8.30 -14.28 -3.52
N LEU A 87 9.05 -13.20 -3.70
CA LEU A 87 10.43 -13.27 -4.17
C LEU A 87 11.43 -13.71 -3.09
N GLU A 88 11.22 -13.32 -1.84
CA GLU A 88 12.16 -13.53 -0.75
C GLU A 88 11.46 -13.97 0.56
N PRO A 89 10.75 -15.12 0.58
CA PRO A 89 9.85 -15.50 1.69
C PRO A 89 10.54 -15.61 3.06
N SER A 90 11.84 -15.88 3.07
CA SER A 90 12.63 -16.09 4.30
C SER A 90 13.60 -14.95 4.60
N ILE A 91 13.35 -13.74 4.06
CA ILE A 91 14.27 -12.61 4.21
C ILE A 91 14.42 -12.16 5.67
N VAL A 92 15.65 -11.96 6.11
CA VAL A 92 15.94 -11.43 7.46
C VAL A 92 15.51 -9.96 7.54
N GLY A 93 14.86 -9.58 8.66
CA GLY A 93 14.34 -8.24 8.88
C GLY A 93 12.90 -8.03 8.39
N GLY A 94 12.31 -9.05 7.77
CA GLY A 94 10.89 -9.05 7.38
C GLY A 94 10.57 -8.18 6.17
N HIS A 95 9.27 -7.98 5.93
CA HIS A 95 8.71 -7.37 4.73
C HIS A 95 8.02 -6.03 4.97
N ALA A 96 8.18 -5.41 6.15
CA ALA A 96 7.68 -4.05 6.38
C ALA A 96 8.32 -3.06 5.41
N LEU A 97 7.58 -2.01 4.99
CA LEU A 97 8.06 -1.03 4.01
C LEU A 97 9.43 -0.46 4.39
N LYS A 98 9.61 -0.08 5.66
CA LYS A 98 10.89 0.42 6.19
C LYS A 98 12.06 -0.56 5.95
N ALA A 99 11.84 -1.85 6.22
CA ALA A 99 12.87 -2.88 6.02
C ALA A 99 13.15 -3.13 4.53
N CYS A 100 12.12 -3.13 3.70
CA CYS A 100 12.27 -3.26 2.25
C CYS A 100 13.02 -2.05 1.65
N ALA A 101 12.67 -0.83 2.06
CA ALA A 101 13.31 0.40 1.62
C ALA A 101 14.80 0.44 1.99
N GLN A 102 15.16 0.03 3.21
CA GLN A 102 16.56 -0.08 3.64
C GLN A 102 17.37 -1.02 2.73
N ARG A 103 16.80 -2.18 2.37
CA ARG A 103 17.45 -3.13 1.47
C ARG A 103 17.55 -2.63 0.03
N ALA A 104 16.58 -1.86 -0.42
CA ALA A 104 16.59 -1.21 -1.73
C ALA A 104 17.57 -0.01 -1.81
N GLY A 105 18.25 0.34 -0.71
CA GLY A 105 19.15 1.49 -0.64
C GLY A 105 18.43 2.84 -0.54
N GLY A 106 17.15 2.83 -0.22
CA GLY A 106 16.33 4.02 -0.01
C GLY A 106 16.65 4.76 1.30
N SER A 107 16.20 6.01 1.39
CA SER A 107 16.34 6.81 2.59
C SER A 107 15.57 6.20 3.76
N LEU A 108 16.13 6.31 4.97
CA LEU A 108 15.42 5.94 6.18
C LEU A 108 14.27 6.93 6.39
N LYS A 109 13.10 6.37 6.60
CA LYS A 109 11.89 7.10 6.96
C LYS A 109 12.04 7.68 8.37
N GLU A 110 11.61 8.91 8.58
CA GLU A 110 11.37 9.44 9.92
C GLU A 110 10.24 8.66 10.59
N ASP A 111 10.38 8.38 11.89
CA ASP A 111 9.31 7.74 12.63
C ASP A 111 8.20 8.76 12.91
N PHE A 112 6.95 8.41 12.62
CA PHE A 112 5.78 9.19 12.97
C PHE A 112 5.16 8.62 14.27
N ASP A 113 4.76 9.48 15.21
CA ASP A 113 4.13 9.03 16.45
C ASP A 113 2.72 8.51 16.13
N TYR A 114 2.47 7.22 16.37
CA TYR A 114 1.19 6.60 16.08
C TYR A 114 -0.02 7.29 16.73
N ARG A 115 0.20 7.98 17.89
CA ARG A 115 -0.85 8.72 18.59
C ARG A 115 -1.33 9.95 17.82
N ASP A 116 -0.51 10.46 16.92
CA ASP A 116 -0.86 11.60 16.09
C ASP A 116 -1.82 11.23 14.95
N PHE A 117 -1.99 9.93 14.64
CA PHE A 117 -2.95 9.50 13.61
C PHE A 117 -4.40 9.86 13.93
N ASP A 118 -4.80 9.97 15.20
CA ASP A 118 -6.13 10.44 15.58
C ASP A 118 -6.31 11.97 15.50
N ARG A 119 -5.26 12.70 15.15
CA ARG A 119 -5.20 14.16 15.16
C ARG A 119 -4.96 14.77 13.79
N GLY A 120 -5.35 14.07 12.73
CA GLY A 120 -5.18 14.53 11.35
C GLY A 120 -6.02 15.76 10.97
N ASP A 121 -6.91 16.22 11.85
CA ASP A 121 -7.62 17.51 11.77
C ASP A 121 -6.79 18.70 12.27
N VAL A 122 -5.71 18.46 13.03
CA VAL A 122 -4.78 19.50 13.49
C VAL A 122 -3.81 19.86 12.38
N PRO A 123 -3.74 21.13 11.91
CA PRO A 123 -2.99 21.51 10.73
C PRO A 123 -1.52 21.09 10.76
N GLU A 124 -0.82 21.32 11.86
CA GLU A 124 0.61 21.04 12.00
C GLU A 124 0.89 19.53 11.99
N ILE A 125 -0.02 18.74 12.56
CA ILE A 125 0.06 17.26 12.54
C ILE A 125 -0.22 16.77 11.13
N ARG A 126 -1.26 17.32 10.49
CA ARG A 126 -1.63 16.98 9.11
C ARG A 126 -0.49 17.24 8.12
N GLU A 127 0.21 18.36 8.22
CA GLU A 127 1.38 18.64 7.36
C GLU A 127 2.48 17.59 7.54
N ARG A 128 2.75 17.18 8.79
CA ARG A 128 3.70 16.11 9.08
C ARG A 128 3.24 14.76 8.54
N MET A 129 1.95 14.41 8.68
CA MET A 129 1.36 13.21 8.11
C MET A 129 1.48 13.19 6.58
N ILE A 130 1.21 14.32 5.93
CA ILE A 130 1.36 14.45 4.46
C ILE A 130 2.82 14.20 4.05
N SER A 131 3.77 14.83 4.73
CA SER A 131 5.20 14.63 4.45
C SER A 131 5.62 13.18 4.65
N TYR A 132 5.11 12.54 5.70
CA TYR A 132 5.33 11.15 6.02
C TYR A 132 4.77 10.22 4.93
N CYS A 133 3.51 10.38 4.52
CA CYS A 133 2.87 9.58 3.47
C CYS A 133 3.55 9.75 2.10
N ILE A 134 4.00 10.98 1.77
CA ILE A 134 4.79 11.24 0.55
C ILE A 134 6.12 10.48 0.61
N ALA A 135 6.79 10.46 1.76
CA ALA A 135 8.03 9.72 1.93
C ALA A 135 7.81 8.21 1.81
N ASP A 136 6.65 7.69 2.28
CA ASP A 136 6.26 6.28 2.10
C ASP A 136 6.04 5.92 0.65
N CYS A 137 5.33 6.74 -0.09
CA CYS A 137 5.17 6.57 -1.53
C CYS A 137 6.52 6.55 -2.25
N ALA A 138 7.44 7.46 -1.90
CA ALA A 138 8.78 7.50 -2.49
C ALA A 138 9.60 6.25 -2.16
N ALA A 139 9.61 5.84 -0.89
CA ALA A 139 10.28 4.63 -0.45
C ALA A 139 9.70 3.38 -1.15
N ASN A 140 8.38 3.31 -1.28
CA ASN A 140 7.72 2.20 -1.96
C ASN A 140 8.01 2.17 -3.47
N LEU A 141 8.20 3.33 -4.11
CA LEU A 141 8.65 3.40 -5.51
C LEU A 141 10.04 2.78 -5.69
N ASP A 142 10.97 3.04 -4.77
CA ASP A 142 12.31 2.45 -4.80
C ASP A 142 12.25 0.95 -4.50
N VAL A 143 11.44 0.52 -3.54
CA VAL A 143 11.17 -0.89 -3.26
C VAL A 143 10.61 -1.60 -4.49
N TYR A 144 9.63 -1.02 -5.16
CA TYR A 144 9.06 -1.59 -6.38
C TYR A 144 10.10 -1.79 -7.48
N LYS A 145 10.94 -0.77 -7.72
CA LYS A 145 12.03 -0.86 -8.71
C LYS A 145 13.04 -1.96 -8.37
N ASP A 146 13.38 -2.14 -7.09
CA ASP A 146 14.28 -3.19 -6.61
C ASP A 146 13.64 -4.58 -6.79
N LEU A 147 12.38 -4.73 -6.40
CA LEU A 147 11.65 -5.99 -6.55
C LEU A 147 11.47 -6.40 -8.02
N LEU A 148 11.28 -5.45 -8.94
CA LEU A 148 11.25 -5.76 -10.37
C LEU A 148 12.58 -6.35 -10.87
N LYS A 149 13.72 -5.76 -10.47
CA LYS A 149 15.05 -6.30 -10.82
C LYS A 149 15.25 -7.71 -10.28
N LYS A 150 14.81 -7.96 -9.04
CA LYS A 150 14.89 -9.29 -8.42
C LYS A 150 13.97 -10.29 -9.13
N LYS A 151 12.74 -9.88 -9.46
CA LYS A 151 11.80 -10.71 -10.20
C LYS A 151 12.40 -11.20 -11.52
N ASP A 152 12.98 -10.28 -12.28
CA ASP A 152 13.63 -10.60 -13.55
C ASP A 152 14.86 -11.52 -13.34
N ALA A 153 15.69 -11.22 -12.35
CA ALA A 153 16.86 -12.02 -12.03
C ALA A 153 16.53 -13.45 -11.56
N TYR A 154 15.43 -13.63 -10.84
CA TYR A 154 14.99 -14.95 -10.36
C TYR A 154 14.12 -15.70 -11.36
N GLY A 155 13.72 -15.06 -12.46
CA GLY A 155 12.90 -15.67 -13.50
C GLY A 155 11.43 -15.90 -13.08
N PHE A 156 10.89 -15.14 -12.13
CA PHE A 156 9.47 -15.23 -11.77
C PHE A 156 8.59 -14.63 -12.86
N SER A 157 7.53 -15.35 -13.20
CA SER A 157 6.54 -14.88 -14.18
C SER A 157 5.54 -13.89 -13.57
N ASP A 158 4.79 -13.20 -14.40
CA ASP A 158 3.71 -12.32 -13.95
C ASP A 158 2.56 -13.12 -13.35
N GLU A 159 2.29 -14.31 -13.90
CA GLU A 159 1.27 -15.22 -13.38
C GLU A 159 1.56 -15.68 -11.95
N SER A 160 2.84 -15.82 -11.57
CA SER A 160 3.21 -16.14 -10.19
C SER A 160 2.75 -15.06 -9.22
N TYR A 161 2.91 -13.78 -9.59
CA TYR A 161 2.41 -12.66 -8.80
C TYR A 161 0.87 -12.62 -8.78
N ASP A 162 0.23 -12.82 -9.93
CA ASP A 162 -1.23 -12.74 -10.04
C ASP A 162 -1.92 -13.77 -9.14
N ILE A 163 -1.35 -14.98 -9.03
CA ILE A 163 -1.83 -16.03 -8.12
C ILE A 163 -1.72 -15.55 -6.66
N GLU A 164 -0.55 -15.05 -6.23
CA GLU A 164 -0.35 -14.59 -4.86
C GLU A 164 -1.21 -13.37 -4.51
N ALA A 165 -1.38 -12.44 -5.45
CA ALA A 165 -2.26 -11.30 -5.28
C ALA A 165 -3.73 -11.72 -5.13
N GLU A 166 -4.19 -12.70 -5.91
CA GLU A 166 -5.54 -13.24 -5.78
C GLU A 166 -5.73 -14.00 -4.45
N VAL A 167 -4.74 -14.78 -4.02
CA VAL A 167 -4.73 -15.42 -2.69
C VAL A 167 -4.84 -14.34 -1.61
N ARG A 168 -4.06 -13.25 -1.70
CA ARG A 168 -4.12 -12.16 -0.72
C ARG A 168 -5.49 -11.48 -0.67
N LYS A 169 -6.12 -11.23 -1.81
CA LYS A 169 -7.50 -10.70 -1.87
C LYS A 169 -8.49 -11.59 -1.11
N ARG A 170 -8.45 -12.89 -1.38
CA ARG A 170 -9.36 -13.86 -0.76
C ARG A 170 -9.12 -14.01 0.76
N THR A 171 -7.85 -14.07 1.16
CA THR A 171 -7.51 -14.14 2.59
C THR A 171 -7.90 -12.86 3.33
N THR A 172 -7.78 -11.68 2.70
CA THR A 172 -8.25 -10.42 3.28
C THR A 172 -9.76 -10.46 3.55
N VAL A 173 -10.56 -10.95 2.61
CA VAL A 173 -12.01 -11.12 2.83
C VAL A 173 -12.30 -12.12 3.96
N GLN A 174 -11.54 -13.22 4.04
CA GLN A 174 -11.69 -14.19 5.13
C GLN A 174 -11.31 -13.59 6.48
N GLU A 175 -10.22 -12.82 6.54
CA GLU A 175 -9.78 -12.10 7.75
C GLU A 175 -10.86 -11.12 8.23
N GLN A 176 -11.49 -10.37 7.32
CA GLN A 176 -12.55 -9.42 7.63
C GLN A 176 -13.84 -10.11 8.10
N ASN A 177 -14.22 -11.20 7.48
CA ASN A 177 -15.41 -11.96 7.85
C ASN A 177 -15.22 -12.72 9.17
N GLY A 178 -13.99 -13.10 9.50
CA GLY A 178 -13.66 -13.95 10.62
C GLY A 178 -14.28 -15.35 10.48
N PHE A 179 -14.28 -16.09 11.58
CA PHE A 179 -14.99 -17.39 11.70
C PHE A 179 -15.56 -17.53 13.10
N LEU A 180 -16.65 -18.25 13.21
CA LEU A 180 -17.26 -18.56 14.50
C LEU A 180 -16.39 -19.59 15.24
N PHE A 181 -15.79 -19.17 16.35
CA PHE A 181 -15.04 -20.06 17.23
C PHE A 181 -15.81 -20.30 18.53
N ASP A 182 -16.11 -21.56 18.81
CA ASP A 182 -16.81 -21.97 20.05
C ASP A 182 -15.80 -22.16 21.19
N PHE A 183 -15.56 -21.11 21.95
CA PHE A 183 -14.67 -21.13 23.11
C PHE A 183 -15.13 -22.12 24.18
N GLY A 184 -16.44 -22.36 24.32
CA GLY A 184 -16.98 -23.29 25.31
C GLY A 184 -16.67 -24.75 25.03
N ARG A 185 -16.41 -25.11 23.76
CA ARG A 185 -16.00 -26.45 23.35
C ARG A 185 -14.50 -26.65 23.22
N ALA A 186 -13.75 -25.54 23.23
CA ALA A 186 -12.30 -25.56 23.05
C ALA A 186 -11.51 -25.66 24.37
N CYS A 187 -12.18 -25.53 25.53
CA CYS A 187 -11.58 -25.60 26.87
C CYS A 187 -11.83 -26.95 27.54
#